data_31bd88a6f293137baf785f95abd79c43
#
_entry.id   31bd88a6f293137baf785f95abd79c43
#
_cell.length_a   1.000
_cell.length_b   1.000
_cell.length_c   1.000
_cell.angle_alpha   90.00
_cell.angle_beta   90.00
_cell.angle_gamma   90.00
#
_symmetry.space_group_name_H-M   'P 1'
#
loop_
_entity.id
_entity.type
_entity.pdbx_description
1 polymer ?
#
loop_
_entity_poly.entity_id
_entity_poly.type
_entity_poly.pdbx_seq_one_letter_code
_entity_poly.pdbx_strand_id
1 'polypeptide(L)'
;MNIVYSDNKRKGFALAAVLWLLAGLTILAAMISRSTYVVAERQASLLARANAEQNFLSDSSEAIFWLATSKATESGYGWPGTYLKLDDRAYAGTGSSIIQVQDIRGLLSLNRPKRDLLRQLLISCGVKDTETDSLLDALEDYAEPGNLKRINGAKSFEYAQAGMAQQRGAPLLSEPEIWQVYGWAKYKEAFTTQHCLDDMTVWGDGLFNPGTATERNLIAYGVSAEQIAAVRKERGSNDDTLITTIQKGRESGSNLFGLTGGRFPSKTMRITLSSPDIHWVLRYELRLHTDAAGSPWDIISPRRLPANSVITSKGRTDWPKIDQLSDTDKNAISQPALPF
;
A
#
# COMPACT_ATOMS: atom_id res chain seq x y z
N MET A 1 5.72 8.14 100.06
CA MET A 1 5.36 9.01 98.92
C MET A 1 5.78 8.32 97.63
N ASN A 2 4.88 7.50 97.10
CA ASN A 2 5.14 6.66 95.90
C ASN A 2 4.66 7.42 94.67
N ILE A 3 5.58 7.75 93.81
CA ILE A 3 5.28 8.36 92.51
C ILE A 3 5.10 7.21 91.52
N VAL A 4 3.85 6.95 91.10
CA VAL A 4 3.53 6.03 90.00
C VAL A 4 3.76 6.76 88.67
N TYR A 5 4.76 6.37 87.99
CA TYR A 5 5.01 6.85 86.62
C TYR A 5 4.08 6.15 85.64
N SER A 6 3.18 6.90 85.06
CA SER A 6 2.23 6.39 84.03
C SER A 6 3.00 6.22 82.68
N ASP A 7 3.26 4.97 82.29
CA ASP A 7 3.97 4.57 81.08
C ASP A 7 3.03 4.27 79.89
N ASN A 8 1.96 5.10 79.73
CA ASN A 8 0.88 4.79 78.82
C ASN A 8 0.85 5.65 77.50
N LYS A 9 1.86 6.51 77.24
CA LYS A 9 1.88 7.40 76.07
C LYS A 9 2.69 6.88 74.87
N ARG A 10 3.41 5.77 74.99
CA ARG A 10 4.29 5.29 73.89
C ARG A 10 3.70 4.25 72.97
N LYS A 11 2.58 3.59 73.33
CA LYS A 11 2.01 2.49 72.52
C LYS A 11 1.27 2.96 71.27
N GLY A 12 0.70 4.16 71.21
CA GLY A 12 -0.02 4.70 70.06
C GLY A 12 0.92 5.20 68.95
N PHE A 13 2.10 5.71 69.30
CA PHE A 13 3.06 6.21 68.30
C PHE A 13 3.68 5.09 67.45
N ALA A 14 3.97 3.94 68.08
CA ALA A 14 4.56 2.81 67.35
C ALA A 14 3.62 2.26 66.29
N LEU A 15 2.31 2.18 66.54
CA LEU A 15 1.30 1.73 65.57
C LEU A 15 1.19 2.69 64.39
N ALA A 16 1.19 4.02 64.65
CA ALA A 16 1.15 5.03 63.62
C ALA A 16 2.42 4.99 62.73
N ALA A 17 3.62 4.83 63.36
CA ALA A 17 4.88 4.72 62.64
C ALA A 17 4.91 3.45 61.71
N VAL A 18 4.42 2.32 62.18
CA VAL A 18 4.32 1.08 61.36
C VAL A 18 3.35 1.25 60.21
N LEU A 19 2.21 1.90 60.41
CA LEU A 19 1.24 2.19 59.36
C LEU A 19 1.82 3.10 58.27
N TRP A 20 2.57 4.14 58.66
CA TRP A 20 3.26 5.02 57.73
C TRP A 20 4.36 4.30 56.94
N LEU A 21 5.11 3.43 57.59
CA LEU A 21 6.15 2.62 56.94
C LEU A 21 5.55 1.63 55.95
N LEU A 22 4.46 0.97 56.32
CA LEU A 22 3.71 0.09 55.42
C LEU A 22 3.12 0.87 54.21
N ALA A 23 2.52 2.04 54.46
CA ALA A 23 2.04 2.90 53.36
C ALA A 23 3.16 3.32 52.45
N GLY A 24 4.31 3.69 52.97
CA GLY A 24 5.50 4.02 52.15
C GLY A 24 5.99 2.83 51.32
N LEU A 25 6.07 1.64 51.92
CA LEU A 25 6.45 0.41 51.20
C LEU A 25 5.46 0.02 50.12
N THR A 26 4.15 0.15 50.37
CA THR A 26 3.14 -0.14 49.32
C THR A 26 3.21 0.83 48.16
N ILE A 27 3.46 2.12 48.41
CA ILE A 27 3.66 3.11 47.35
C ILE A 27 4.92 2.78 46.54
N LEU A 28 6.02 2.45 47.22
CA LEU A 28 7.27 2.06 46.56
C LEU A 28 7.09 0.80 45.68
N ALA A 29 6.42 -0.23 46.22
CA ALA A 29 6.13 -1.44 45.47
C ALA A 29 5.24 -1.17 44.24
N ALA A 30 4.24 -0.30 44.39
CA ALA A 30 3.38 0.11 43.27
C ALA A 30 4.15 0.87 42.19
N MET A 31 5.09 1.76 42.57
CA MET A 31 5.95 2.48 41.61
C MET A 31 6.89 1.52 40.86
N ILE A 32 7.51 0.56 41.55
CA ILE A 32 8.36 -0.45 40.93
C ILE A 32 7.55 -1.32 39.96
N SER A 33 6.39 -1.81 40.38
CA SER A 33 5.50 -2.63 39.55
C SER A 33 5.09 -1.89 38.29
N ARG A 34 4.71 -0.60 38.40
CA ARG A 34 4.35 0.22 37.24
C ARG A 34 5.54 0.42 36.28
N SER A 35 6.72 0.70 36.81
CA SER A 35 7.92 0.87 35.96
C SER A 35 8.30 -0.41 35.22
N THR A 36 8.23 -1.55 35.90
CA THR A 36 8.48 -2.88 35.31
C THR A 36 7.47 -3.21 34.20
N TYR A 37 6.19 -2.91 34.43
CA TYR A 37 5.14 -3.12 33.43
C TYR A 37 5.38 -2.29 32.16
N VAL A 38 5.70 -1.00 32.31
CA VAL A 38 6.00 -0.12 31.17
C VAL A 38 7.22 -0.59 30.38
N VAL A 39 8.27 -1.06 31.07
CA VAL A 39 9.46 -1.61 30.43
C VAL A 39 9.14 -2.89 29.67
N ALA A 40 8.37 -3.80 30.27
CA ALA A 40 7.96 -5.04 29.63
C ALA A 40 7.09 -4.81 28.37
N GLU A 41 6.15 -3.86 28.44
CA GLU A 41 5.31 -3.48 27.30
C GLU A 41 6.15 -2.89 26.14
N ARG A 42 7.14 -2.03 26.46
CA ARG A 42 8.07 -1.48 25.46
C ARG A 42 8.94 -2.58 24.83
N GLN A 43 9.42 -3.52 25.62
CA GLN A 43 10.20 -4.65 25.10
C GLN A 43 9.37 -5.54 24.19
N ALA A 44 8.13 -5.86 24.58
CA ALA A 44 7.19 -6.63 23.74
C ALA A 44 6.94 -5.92 22.39
N SER A 45 6.71 -4.60 22.41
CA SER A 45 6.50 -3.80 21.21
C SER A 45 7.75 -3.77 20.29
N LEU A 46 8.95 -3.67 20.87
CA LEU A 46 10.20 -3.70 20.10
C LEU A 46 10.43 -5.08 19.46
N LEU A 47 10.15 -6.17 20.20
CA LEU A 47 10.25 -7.52 19.66
C LEU A 47 9.24 -7.78 18.54
N ALA A 48 7.99 -7.36 18.72
CA ALA A 48 6.97 -7.47 17.69
C ALA A 48 7.38 -6.73 16.41
N ARG A 49 7.93 -5.53 16.56
CA ARG A 49 8.45 -4.75 15.43
C ARG A 49 9.63 -5.43 14.75
N ALA A 50 10.60 -5.94 15.51
CA ALA A 50 11.78 -6.63 14.96
C ALA A 50 11.37 -7.90 14.18
N ASN A 51 10.44 -8.69 14.75
CA ASN A 51 9.89 -9.87 14.10
C ASN A 51 9.14 -9.52 12.81
N ALA A 52 8.31 -8.47 12.82
CA ALA A 52 7.61 -8.02 11.64
C ALA A 52 8.59 -7.55 10.54
N GLU A 53 9.63 -6.77 10.89
CA GLU A 53 10.66 -6.34 9.94
C GLU A 53 11.44 -7.52 9.34
N GLN A 54 11.75 -8.54 10.14
CA GLN A 54 12.38 -9.78 9.67
C GLN A 54 11.46 -10.55 8.71
N ASN A 55 10.19 -10.70 9.06
CA ASN A 55 9.21 -11.34 8.18
C ASN A 55 9.06 -10.57 6.86
N PHE A 56 9.03 -9.23 6.89
CA PHE A 56 8.96 -8.41 5.69
C PHE A 56 10.18 -8.58 4.77
N LEU A 57 11.37 -8.75 5.33
CA LEU A 57 12.58 -9.06 4.54
C LEU A 57 12.46 -10.42 3.86
N SER A 58 11.97 -11.44 4.58
CA SER A 58 11.72 -12.77 4.03
C SER A 58 10.71 -12.71 2.89
N ASP A 59 9.56 -12.08 3.12
CA ASP A 59 8.48 -11.94 2.15
C ASP A 59 8.90 -11.13 0.92
N SER A 60 9.68 -10.05 1.14
CA SER A 60 10.26 -9.26 0.05
C SER A 60 11.17 -10.11 -0.83
N SER A 61 12.03 -10.93 -0.21
CA SER A 61 12.96 -11.80 -0.93
C SER A 61 12.23 -12.86 -1.73
N GLU A 62 11.17 -13.45 -1.17
CA GLU A 62 10.33 -14.44 -1.86
C GLU A 62 9.58 -13.81 -3.04
N ALA A 63 9.00 -12.61 -2.85
CA ALA A 63 8.34 -11.89 -3.92
C ALA A 63 9.30 -11.52 -5.06
N ILE A 64 10.47 -11.01 -4.74
CA ILE A 64 11.51 -10.67 -5.72
C ILE A 64 11.94 -11.92 -6.47
N PHE A 65 12.22 -13.01 -5.76
CA PHE A 65 12.60 -14.29 -6.38
C PHE A 65 11.53 -14.76 -7.35
N TRP A 66 10.25 -14.79 -6.92
CA TRP A 66 9.15 -15.22 -7.76
C TRP A 66 9.01 -14.36 -9.02
N LEU A 67 9.00 -13.04 -8.85
CA LEU A 67 8.84 -12.09 -9.96
C LEU A 67 10.03 -12.08 -10.93
N ALA A 68 11.24 -12.29 -10.44
CA ALA A 68 12.45 -12.28 -11.26
C ALA A 68 12.68 -13.60 -12.02
N THR A 69 12.18 -14.73 -11.49
CA THR A 69 12.44 -16.07 -12.08
C THR A 69 11.28 -16.63 -12.90
N SER A 70 10.04 -16.12 -12.68
CA SER A 70 8.86 -16.59 -13.38
C SER A 70 8.53 -15.75 -14.62
N LYS A 71 7.70 -16.32 -15.50
CA LYS A 71 7.29 -15.65 -16.74
C LYS A 71 6.09 -14.76 -16.50
N ALA A 72 6.08 -13.58 -17.12
CA ALA A 72 4.89 -12.75 -17.21
C ALA A 72 3.86 -13.39 -18.16
N THR A 73 2.64 -13.56 -17.67
CA THR A 73 1.49 -14.03 -18.44
C THR A 73 0.32 -13.04 -18.28
N GLU A 74 -0.76 -13.21 -19.02
CA GLU A 74 -1.96 -12.39 -18.82
C GLU A 74 -2.55 -12.54 -17.43
N SER A 75 -2.36 -13.71 -16.79
CA SER A 75 -2.89 -14.05 -15.46
C SER A 75 -2.01 -13.59 -14.31
N GLY A 76 -0.78 -13.12 -14.58
CA GLY A 76 0.18 -12.72 -13.54
C GLY A 76 1.60 -13.22 -13.85
N TYR A 77 2.41 -13.40 -12.80
CA TYR A 77 3.76 -13.97 -12.90
C TYR A 77 3.76 -15.40 -12.39
N GLY A 78 4.20 -16.34 -13.22
CA GLY A 78 4.23 -17.75 -12.80
C GLY A 78 4.40 -18.73 -13.95
N TRP A 79 3.96 -19.96 -13.67
CA TRP A 79 3.99 -21.10 -14.56
C TRP A 79 2.57 -21.67 -14.72
N PRO A 80 2.29 -22.49 -15.74
CA PRO A 80 0.98 -23.08 -15.96
C PRO A 80 0.37 -23.68 -14.70
N GLY A 81 -0.79 -23.19 -14.29
CA GLY A 81 -1.50 -23.64 -13.09
C GLY A 81 -1.07 -22.98 -11.77
N THR A 82 0.02 -22.22 -11.73
CA THR A 82 0.53 -21.61 -10.49
C THR A 82 1.02 -20.18 -10.77
N TYR A 83 0.14 -19.20 -10.52
CA TYR A 83 0.42 -17.79 -10.80
C TYR A 83 0.33 -16.93 -9.56
N LEU A 84 1.27 -16.01 -9.41
CA LEU A 84 1.16 -14.87 -8.52
C LEU A 84 0.27 -13.83 -9.22
N LYS A 85 -0.94 -13.66 -8.72
CA LYS A 85 -1.88 -12.64 -9.19
C LYS A 85 -1.45 -11.27 -8.66
N LEU A 86 -1.57 -10.24 -9.49
CA LEU A 86 -1.04 -8.89 -9.23
C LEU A 86 -2.15 -7.85 -9.08
N ASP A 87 -3.22 -8.23 -8.39
CA ASP A 87 -4.47 -7.47 -8.24
C ASP A 87 -4.70 -6.97 -6.81
N ASP A 88 -3.61 -6.75 -6.07
CA ASP A 88 -3.61 -6.28 -4.68
C ASP A 88 -4.29 -7.22 -3.67
N ARG A 89 -4.52 -8.50 -4.06
CA ARG A 89 -5.04 -9.47 -3.10
C ARG A 89 -4.04 -9.74 -1.98
N ALA A 90 -4.57 -10.07 -0.80
CA ALA A 90 -3.77 -10.39 0.36
C ALA A 90 -3.28 -11.84 0.30
N TYR A 91 -1.97 -12.04 0.26
CA TYR A 91 -1.33 -13.33 0.41
C TYR A 91 -0.85 -13.54 1.85
N ALA A 92 -0.90 -14.80 2.30
CA ALA A 92 -0.27 -15.18 3.55
C ALA A 92 1.26 -15.13 3.38
N GLY A 93 1.91 -14.29 4.15
CA GLY A 93 3.37 -14.18 4.22
C GLY A 93 3.95 -14.99 5.37
N THR A 94 5.20 -14.70 5.72
CA THR A 94 5.93 -15.35 6.82
C THR A 94 5.30 -15.00 8.17
N GLY A 95 4.98 -15.99 9.00
CA GLY A 95 4.37 -15.79 10.32
C GLY A 95 2.99 -15.13 10.22
N SER A 96 2.82 -13.96 10.85
CA SER A 96 1.59 -13.17 10.83
C SER A 96 1.53 -12.16 9.68
N SER A 97 2.59 -12.05 8.87
CA SER A 97 2.69 -11.05 7.81
C SER A 97 1.71 -11.31 6.68
N ILE A 98 1.39 -10.24 5.97
CA ILE A 98 0.54 -10.24 4.79
C ILE A 98 1.30 -9.49 3.71
N ILE A 99 1.36 -10.09 2.53
CA ILE A 99 1.97 -9.49 1.35
C ILE A 99 0.90 -9.25 0.29
N GLN A 100 0.93 -8.07 -0.32
CA GLN A 100 0.11 -7.72 -1.46
C GLN A 100 1.01 -7.28 -2.60
N VAL A 101 0.69 -7.74 -3.80
CA VAL A 101 1.41 -7.41 -5.02
C VAL A 101 0.43 -6.82 -6.01
N GLN A 102 0.67 -5.58 -6.42
CA GLN A 102 -0.14 -4.84 -7.35
C GLN A 102 0.66 -4.47 -8.60
N ASP A 103 0.20 -4.91 -9.76
CA ASP A 103 0.70 -4.39 -11.03
C ASP A 103 0.39 -2.89 -11.16
N ILE A 104 1.39 -2.05 -11.42
CA ILE A 104 1.13 -0.61 -11.56
C ILE A 104 0.28 -0.24 -12.77
N ARG A 105 0.14 -1.10 -13.78
CA ARG A 105 -0.84 -0.91 -14.88
C ARG A 105 -2.28 -1.09 -14.41
N GLY A 106 -2.53 -1.72 -13.26
CA GLY A 106 -3.83 -1.74 -12.61
C GLY A 106 -4.18 -0.45 -11.88
N LEU A 107 -3.23 0.49 -11.78
CA LEU A 107 -3.37 1.80 -11.13
C LEU A 107 -3.38 2.91 -12.19
N LEU A 108 -4.00 4.05 -11.85
CA LEU A 108 -4.01 5.20 -12.75
C LEU A 108 -2.77 6.06 -12.56
N SER A 109 -2.04 6.30 -13.67
CA SER A 109 -0.82 7.10 -13.64
C SER A 109 -1.11 8.59 -13.50
N LEU A 110 -0.47 9.24 -12.52
CA LEU A 110 -0.50 10.69 -12.34
C LEU A 110 0.43 11.43 -13.31
N ASN A 111 1.56 10.80 -13.69
CA ASN A 111 2.53 11.39 -14.61
C ASN A 111 2.18 11.20 -16.09
N ARG A 112 1.34 10.21 -16.41
CA ARG A 112 0.84 9.92 -17.75
C ARG A 112 -0.66 9.64 -17.68
N PRO A 113 -1.46 10.64 -17.31
CA PRO A 113 -2.86 10.43 -17.01
C PRO A 113 -3.64 10.05 -18.28
N LYS A 114 -4.47 9.04 -18.17
CA LYS A 114 -5.59 8.83 -19.08
C LYS A 114 -6.73 9.69 -18.55
N ARG A 115 -6.90 10.88 -19.12
CA ARG A 115 -7.74 11.95 -18.57
C ARG A 115 -9.15 11.45 -18.22
N ASP A 116 -9.79 10.70 -19.12
CA ASP A 116 -11.15 10.22 -18.91
C ASP A 116 -11.25 9.26 -17.72
N LEU A 117 -10.30 8.33 -17.59
CA LEU A 117 -10.27 7.41 -16.46
C LEU A 117 -9.96 8.14 -15.16
N LEU A 118 -8.97 9.01 -15.18
CA LEU A 118 -8.60 9.78 -13.99
C LEU A 118 -9.74 10.73 -13.57
N ARG A 119 -10.47 11.32 -14.52
CA ARG A 119 -11.69 12.09 -14.25
C ARG A 119 -12.72 11.27 -13.48
N GLN A 120 -13.06 10.06 -13.95
CA GLN A 120 -14.01 9.19 -13.28
C GLN A 120 -13.54 8.77 -11.88
N LEU A 121 -12.25 8.48 -11.75
CA LEU A 121 -11.67 8.19 -10.44
C LEU A 121 -11.80 9.39 -9.50
N LEU A 122 -11.47 10.61 -9.95
CA LEU A 122 -11.59 11.83 -9.15
C LEU A 122 -13.03 12.06 -8.66
N ILE A 123 -14.01 11.87 -9.53
CA ILE A 123 -15.43 11.96 -9.16
C ILE A 123 -15.78 10.93 -8.09
N SER A 124 -15.32 9.69 -8.25
CA SER A 124 -15.55 8.63 -7.24
C SER A 124 -14.87 8.93 -5.90
N CYS A 125 -13.84 9.78 -5.89
CA CYS A 125 -13.13 10.26 -4.70
C CYS A 125 -13.74 11.56 -4.11
N GLY A 126 -14.92 11.97 -4.58
CA GLY A 126 -15.64 13.13 -4.05
C GLY A 126 -15.24 14.47 -4.70
N VAL A 127 -14.50 14.46 -5.79
CA VAL A 127 -14.26 15.66 -6.58
C VAL A 127 -15.52 16.01 -7.38
N LYS A 128 -15.90 17.27 -7.38
CA LYS A 128 -17.02 17.75 -8.21
C LYS A 128 -16.64 17.64 -9.68
N ASP A 129 -17.54 17.13 -10.52
CA ASP A 129 -17.30 16.97 -11.96
C ASP A 129 -16.87 18.29 -12.63
N THR A 130 -17.47 19.43 -12.23
CA THR A 130 -17.12 20.76 -12.72
C THR A 130 -15.69 21.22 -12.41
N GLU A 131 -15.02 20.58 -11.47
CA GLU A 131 -13.66 20.94 -11.03
C GLU A 131 -12.60 19.94 -11.54
N THR A 132 -13.02 18.81 -12.10
CA THR A 132 -12.07 17.77 -12.55
C THR A 132 -11.15 18.26 -13.66
N ASP A 133 -11.65 19.01 -14.64
CA ASP A 133 -10.81 19.53 -15.73
C ASP A 133 -9.74 20.49 -15.24
N SER A 134 -10.06 21.34 -14.26
CA SER A 134 -9.07 22.27 -13.70
C SER A 134 -8.00 21.51 -12.89
N LEU A 135 -8.36 20.44 -12.18
CA LEU A 135 -7.39 19.61 -11.46
C LEU A 135 -6.49 18.84 -12.43
N LEU A 136 -7.05 18.29 -13.51
CA LEU A 136 -6.28 17.58 -14.52
C LEU A 136 -5.33 18.50 -15.28
N ASP A 137 -5.81 19.69 -15.68
CA ASP A 137 -4.98 20.70 -16.33
C ASP A 137 -3.84 21.19 -15.41
N ALA A 138 -4.14 21.41 -14.13
CA ALA A 138 -3.14 21.81 -13.15
C ALA A 138 -2.11 20.71 -12.89
N LEU A 139 -2.51 19.42 -12.89
CA LEU A 139 -1.61 18.27 -12.74
C LEU A 139 -0.62 18.19 -13.90
N GLU A 140 -1.12 18.29 -15.13
CA GLU A 140 -0.28 18.26 -16.31
C GLU A 140 0.64 19.48 -16.37
N ASP A 141 0.13 20.66 -16.04
CA ASP A 141 0.93 21.90 -15.97
C ASP A 141 2.01 21.84 -14.88
N TYR A 142 1.74 21.17 -13.74
CA TYR A 142 2.73 20.97 -12.68
C TYR A 142 3.93 20.16 -13.16
N ALA A 143 3.68 19.12 -13.96
CA ALA A 143 4.70 18.20 -14.44
C ALA A 143 5.44 18.73 -15.70
N GLU A 144 4.84 19.62 -16.48
CA GLU A 144 5.44 20.14 -17.72
C GLU A 144 6.36 21.34 -17.46
N PRO A 145 7.54 21.37 -18.08
CA PRO A 145 8.42 22.52 -18.00
C PRO A 145 7.85 23.73 -18.75
N GLY A 146 8.32 24.94 -18.38
CA GLY A 146 7.92 26.20 -19.02
C GLY A 146 6.68 26.82 -18.40
N ASN A 147 6.25 27.96 -19.00
CA ASN A 147 5.18 28.80 -18.45
C ASN A 147 3.88 28.77 -19.28
N LEU A 148 3.84 27.93 -20.31
CA LEU A 148 2.61 27.77 -21.09
C LEU A 148 1.57 27.04 -20.26
N LYS A 149 0.43 27.69 -20.02
CA LYS A 149 -0.65 27.20 -19.19
C LYS A 149 -1.79 26.63 -20.02
N ARG A 150 -2.37 25.51 -19.59
CA ARG A 150 -3.65 25.00 -20.10
C ARG A 150 -4.79 25.94 -19.72
N ILE A 151 -5.94 25.80 -20.38
CA ILE A 151 -7.09 26.70 -20.20
C ILE A 151 -7.49 26.83 -18.73
N ASN A 152 -7.62 25.71 -18.01
CA ASN A 152 -8.01 25.68 -16.61
C ASN A 152 -6.84 25.31 -15.67
N GLY A 153 -5.61 25.31 -16.18
CA GLY A 153 -4.42 24.93 -15.46
C GLY A 153 -3.86 26.03 -14.56
N ALA A 154 -2.66 25.78 -14.02
CA ALA A 154 -1.96 26.71 -13.16
C ALA A 154 -0.45 26.65 -13.38
N LYS A 155 0.18 27.81 -13.49
CA LYS A 155 1.64 27.98 -13.59
C LYS A 155 2.13 28.97 -12.52
N SER A 156 3.35 29.44 -12.66
CA SER A 156 4.04 30.26 -11.65
C SER A 156 3.20 31.42 -11.10
N PHE A 157 2.37 32.06 -11.93
CA PHE A 157 1.53 33.18 -11.49
C PHE A 157 0.46 32.74 -10.49
N GLU A 158 -0.30 31.68 -10.79
CA GLU A 158 -1.38 31.16 -9.94
C GLU A 158 -0.81 30.60 -8.63
N TYR A 159 0.34 29.91 -8.69
CA TYR A 159 1.04 29.42 -7.51
C TYR A 159 1.50 30.56 -6.60
N ALA A 160 2.10 31.61 -7.16
CA ALA A 160 2.52 32.79 -6.39
C ALA A 160 1.33 33.53 -5.75
N GLN A 161 0.22 33.68 -6.50
CA GLN A 161 -0.99 34.29 -6.00
C GLN A 161 -1.62 33.51 -4.84
N ALA A 162 -1.53 32.17 -4.88
CA ALA A 162 -2.01 31.29 -3.83
C ALA A 162 -1.02 31.13 -2.65
N GLY A 163 0.15 31.77 -2.70
CA GLY A 163 1.20 31.61 -1.68
C GLY A 163 1.78 30.20 -1.63
N MET A 164 1.70 29.45 -2.72
CA MET A 164 2.21 28.09 -2.84
C MET A 164 3.63 28.09 -3.41
N ALA A 165 4.39 27.01 -3.12
CA ALA A 165 5.65 26.76 -3.80
C ALA A 165 5.41 26.60 -5.31
N GLN A 166 6.36 27.07 -6.13
CA GLN A 166 6.21 26.97 -7.60
C GLN A 166 6.06 25.51 -8.05
N GLN A 167 5.38 25.34 -9.19
CA GLN A 167 5.26 24.04 -9.84
C GLN A 167 6.66 23.48 -10.14
N ARG A 168 6.75 22.15 -10.11
CA ARG A 168 8.02 21.45 -10.29
C ARG A 168 8.60 21.55 -11.72
N GLY A 169 7.74 21.58 -12.74
CA GLY A 169 8.16 21.53 -14.15
C GLY A 169 8.81 20.18 -14.53
N ALA A 170 8.52 19.13 -13.76
CA ALA A 170 8.99 17.76 -13.96
C ALA A 170 7.99 16.76 -13.38
N PRO A 171 8.00 15.49 -13.81
CA PRO A 171 7.11 14.46 -13.29
C PRO A 171 7.14 14.34 -11.75
N LEU A 172 6.00 14.01 -11.14
CA LEU A 172 5.89 13.76 -9.71
C LEU A 172 6.79 12.57 -9.32
N LEU A 173 7.41 12.65 -8.15
CA LEU A 173 8.27 11.59 -7.62
C LEU A 173 7.54 10.65 -6.65
N SER A 174 6.41 11.11 -6.09
CA SER A 174 5.59 10.30 -5.18
C SER A 174 4.13 10.73 -5.26
N GLU A 175 3.21 9.84 -4.92
CA GLU A 175 1.78 10.13 -4.95
C GLU A 175 1.39 11.28 -3.99
N PRO A 176 1.95 11.40 -2.77
CA PRO A 176 1.64 12.53 -1.88
C PRO A 176 2.07 13.90 -2.40
N GLU A 177 2.98 13.98 -3.38
CA GLU A 177 3.37 15.24 -4.03
C GLU A 177 2.19 15.93 -4.73
N ILE A 178 1.13 15.16 -5.05
CA ILE A 178 -0.10 15.68 -5.64
C ILE A 178 -0.71 16.84 -4.82
N TRP A 179 -0.48 16.87 -3.50
CA TRP A 179 -0.97 17.96 -2.63
C TRP A 179 -0.27 19.30 -2.87
N GLN A 180 0.84 19.29 -3.60
CA GLN A 180 1.54 20.51 -4.05
C GLN A 180 0.99 21.01 -5.38
N VAL A 181 0.18 20.21 -6.09
CA VAL A 181 -0.49 20.63 -7.32
C VAL A 181 -1.63 21.60 -7.00
N TYR A 182 -1.71 22.68 -7.76
CA TYR A 182 -2.72 23.72 -7.57
C TYR A 182 -4.15 23.14 -7.53
N GLY A 183 -4.90 23.52 -6.50
CA GLY A 183 -6.29 23.10 -6.32
C GLY A 183 -6.48 21.70 -5.68
N TRP A 184 -5.48 20.82 -5.68
CA TRP A 184 -5.63 19.44 -5.18
C TRP A 184 -5.71 19.35 -3.66
N ALA A 185 -4.99 20.21 -2.93
CA ALA A 185 -4.89 20.16 -1.46
C ALA A 185 -6.26 20.22 -0.75
N LYS A 186 -7.26 20.88 -1.35
CA LYS A 186 -8.62 20.97 -0.79
C LYS A 186 -9.35 19.61 -0.70
N TYR A 187 -8.93 18.62 -1.48
CA TYR A 187 -9.50 17.27 -1.48
C TYR A 187 -8.72 16.29 -0.61
N LYS A 188 -7.64 16.72 0.04
CA LYS A 188 -6.74 15.86 0.82
C LYS A 188 -7.47 14.98 1.85
N GLU A 189 -8.41 15.56 2.58
CA GLU A 189 -9.18 14.86 3.60
C GLU A 189 -10.07 13.76 2.98
N ALA A 190 -10.82 14.09 1.93
CA ALA A 190 -11.67 13.15 1.21
C ALA A 190 -10.84 11.99 0.62
N PHE A 191 -9.72 12.29 0.00
CA PHE A 191 -8.80 11.29 -0.56
C PHE A 191 -8.19 10.39 0.51
N THR A 192 -7.82 10.96 1.65
CA THR A 192 -7.27 10.19 2.77
C THR A 192 -8.31 9.27 3.37
N THR A 193 -9.53 9.77 3.60
CA THR A 193 -10.64 8.97 4.16
C THR A 193 -11.07 7.84 3.23
N GLN A 194 -11.05 8.08 1.92
CA GLN A 194 -11.47 7.12 0.91
C GLN A 194 -10.31 6.30 0.32
N HIS A 195 -9.09 6.50 0.80
CA HIS A 195 -7.87 5.82 0.31
C HIS A 195 -7.65 5.95 -1.21
N CYS A 196 -8.00 7.10 -1.80
CA CYS A 196 -7.96 7.29 -3.25
C CYS A 196 -6.55 7.25 -3.85
N LEU A 197 -5.53 7.61 -3.08
CA LEU A 197 -4.13 7.52 -3.54
C LEU A 197 -3.67 6.06 -3.75
N ASP A 198 -4.35 5.08 -3.13
CA ASP A 198 -4.02 3.67 -3.31
C ASP A 198 -4.36 3.18 -4.73
N ASP A 199 -5.30 3.85 -5.41
CA ASP A 199 -5.70 3.58 -6.80
C ASP A 199 -4.85 4.31 -7.84
N MET A 200 -3.85 5.09 -7.41
CA MET A 200 -3.00 5.92 -8.26
C MET A 200 -1.53 5.53 -8.14
N THR A 201 -0.73 5.91 -9.16
CA THR A 201 0.72 5.73 -9.16
C THR A 201 1.41 6.86 -9.92
N VAL A 202 2.64 7.19 -9.55
CA VAL A 202 3.53 8.07 -10.32
C VAL A 202 4.44 7.31 -11.28
N TRP A 203 4.52 5.98 -11.14
CA TRP A 203 5.45 5.10 -11.86
C TRP A 203 4.85 4.43 -13.10
N GLY A 204 3.61 4.72 -13.44
CA GLY A 204 2.90 4.11 -14.57
C GLY A 204 3.50 4.52 -15.92
N ASP A 205 3.53 3.56 -16.85
CA ASP A 205 3.93 3.76 -18.26
C ASP A 205 2.81 4.35 -19.14
N GLY A 206 1.65 4.64 -18.57
CA GLY A 206 0.46 5.15 -19.26
C GLY A 206 -0.43 4.06 -19.87
N LEU A 207 -0.04 2.79 -19.77
CA LEU A 207 -0.91 1.67 -20.12
C LEU A 207 -1.82 1.32 -18.93
N PHE A 208 -3.00 0.78 -19.20
CA PHE A 208 -3.93 0.33 -18.18
C PHE A 208 -4.28 -1.13 -18.40
N ASN A 209 -4.18 -1.95 -17.35
CA ASN A 209 -4.52 -3.37 -17.38
C ASN A 209 -5.76 -3.63 -16.51
N PRO A 210 -6.94 -3.84 -17.10
CA PRO A 210 -8.15 -4.13 -16.34
C PRO A 210 -8.06 -5.43 -15.52
N GLY A 211 -7.28 -6.41 -15.96
CA GLY A 211 -7.10 -7.69 -15.27
C GLY A 211 -6.45 -7.55 -13.89
N THR A 212 -5.61 -6.55 -13.71
CA THR A 212 -4.92 -6.26 -12.44
C THR A 212 -5.46 -5.02 -11.73
N ALA A 213 -6.47 -4.34 -12.31
CA ALA A 213 -6.97 -3.07 -11.79
C ALA A 213 -7.71 -3.22 -10.47
N THR A 214 -7.61 -2.20 -9.61
CA THR A 214 -8.43 -2.10 -8.41
C THR A 214 -9.92 -1.98 -8.78
N GLU A 215 -10.82 -2.33 -7.87
CA GLU A 215 -12.26 -2.24 -8.15
C GLU A 215 -12.69 -0.81 -8.52
N ARG A 216 -12.14 0.20 -7.83
CA ARG A 216 -12.46 1.60 -8.14
C ARG A 216 -11.98 2.00 -9.52
N ASN A 217 -10.82 1.53 -9.94
CA ASN A 217 -10.32 1.76 -11.30
C ASN A 217 -11.13 0.99 -12.36
N LEU A 218 -11.66 -0.20 -12.03
CA LEU A 218 -12.59 -0.90 -12.91
C LEU A 218 -13.92 -0.13 -13.07
N ILE A 219 -14.44 0.44 -11.98
CA ILE A 219 -15.64 1.31 -12.05
C ILE A 219 -15.33 2.55 -12.90
N ALA A 220 -14.19 3.21 -12.69
CA ALA A 220 -13.77 4.33 -13.52
C ALA A 220 -13.59 3.94 -15.00
N TYR A 221 -13.21 2.69 -15.27
CA TYR A 221 -13.12 2.11 -16.61
C TYR A 221 -14.49 1.78 -17.24
N GLY A 222 -15.59 1.88 -16.49
CA GLY A 222 -16.95 1.63 -16.95
C GLY A 222 -17.42 0.18 -16.79
N VAL A 223 -16.77 -0.62 -15.95
CA VAL A 223 -17.20 -1.97 -15.60
C VAL A 223 -18.47 -1.89 -14.73
N SER A 224 -19.52 -2.63 -15.08
CA SER A 224 -20.79 -2.60 -14.34
C SER A 224 -20.68 -3.23 -12.95
N ALA A 225 -21.63 -2.89 -12.06
CA ALA A 225 -21.66 -3.45 -10.70
C ALA A 225 -21.80 -5.00 -10.72
N GLU A 226 -22.52 -5.57 -11.68
CA GLU A 226 -22.65 -7.02 -11.84
C GLU A 226 -21.34 -7.67 -12.24
N GLN A 227 -20.60 -7.04 -13.17
CA GLN A 227 -19.27 -7.47 -13.57
C GLN A 227 -18.25 -7.34 -12.43
N ILE A 228 -18.34 -6.28 -11.61
CA ILE A 228 -17.52 -6.14 -10.40
C ILE A 228 -17.78 -7.28 -9.41
N ALA A 229 -19.05 -7.68 -9.23
CA ALA A 229 -19.40 -8.82 -8.37
C ALA A 229 -18.81 -10.14 -8.91
N ALA A 230 -18.82 -10.35 -10.22
CA ALA A 230 -18.17 -11.49 -10.87
C ALA A 230 -16.64 -11.45 -10.66
N VAL A 231 -16.01 -10.30 -10.87
CA VAL A 231 -14.58 -10.08 -10.62
C VAL A 231 -14.20 -10.41 -9.16
N ARG A 232 -15.01 -9.98 -8.18
CA ARG A 232 -14.78 -10.34 -6.76
C ARG A 232 -14.82 -11.84 -6.52
N LYS A 233 -15.81 -12.52 -7.12
CA LYS A 233 -15.97 -13.97 -6.99
C LYS A 233 -14.77 -14.71 -7.59
N GLU A 234 -14.33 -14.31 -8.78
CA GLU A 234 -13.19 -14.90 -9.48
C GLU A 234 -11.86 -14.61 -8.78
N ARG A 235 -11.68 -13.42 -8.21
CA ARG A 235 -10.49 -13.11 -7.37
C ARG A 235 -10.42 -13.94 -6.09
N GLY A 236 -11.55 -14.45 -5.62
CA GLY A 236 -11.64 -15.43 -4.53
C GLY A 236 -11.39 -16.87 -4.97
N SER A 237 -11.34 -17.15 -6.27
CA SER A 237 -11.03 -18.45 -6.86
C SER A 237 -9.72 -18.38 -7.66
N ASN A 238 -9.11 -19.55 -7.91
CA ASN A 238 -7.92 -19.62 -8.77
C ASN A 238 -8.26 -19.68 -10.28
N ASP A 239 -9.48 -19.32 -10.67
CA ASP A 239 -9.96 -19.40 -12.03
C ASP A 239 -9.49 -18.20 -12.88
N ASP A 240 -9.01 -18.46 -14.10
CA ASP A 240 -8.38 -17.47 -15.01
C ASP A 240 -9.38 -16.79 -15.97
N THR A 241 -10.69 -16.89 -15.71
CA THR A 241 -11.74 -16.38 -16.60
C THR A 241 -11.95 -14.86 -16.52
N LEU A 242 -11.32 -14.18 -15.58
CA LEU A 242 -11.54 -12.76 -15.29
C LEU A 242 -11.31 -11.85 -16.50
N ILE A 243 -10.22 -12.06 -17.24
CA ILE A 243 -9.90 -11.25 -18.43
C ILE A 243 -10.95 -11.47 -19.53
N THR A 244 -11.40 -12.72 -19.71
CA THR A 244 -12.42 -13.04 -20.70
C THR A 244 -13.79 -12.48 -20.32
N THR A 245 -14.13 -12.43 -19.04
CA THR A 245 -15.38 -11.83 -18.53
C THR A 245 -15.41 -10.32 -18.75
N ILE A 246 -14.31 -9.62 -18.44
CA ILE A 246 -14.19 -8.18 -18.69
C ILE A 246 -14.20 -7.88 -20.20
N GLN A 247 -13.55 -8.71 -21.02
CA GLN A 247 -13.51 -8.53 -22.47
C GLN A 247 -14.87 -8.80 -23.14
N LYS A 248 -15.58 -9.84 -22.75
CA LYS A 248 -16.94 -10.16 -23.28
C LYS A 248 -17.96 -9.08 -22.94
N GLY A 249 -17.88 -8.49 -21.74
CA GLY A 249 -18.73 -7.36 -21.37
C GLY A 249 -18.49 -6.11 -22.24
N ARG A 250 -17.30 -5.98 -22.81
CA ARG A 250 -16.89 -4.86 -23.66
C ARG A 250 -17.42 -4.95 -25.11
N GLU A 251 -17.59 -6.15 -25.63
CA GLU A 251 -18.15 -6.37 -26.98
C GLU A 251 -19.64 -6.03 -27.06
N SER A 252 -20.31 -5.94 -25.90
CA SER A 252 -21.76 -5.72 -25.81
C SER A 252 -22.23 -4.26 -25.82
N GLY A 253 -21.36 -3.23 -25.96
CA GLY A 253 -21.90 -1.90 -26.16
C GLY A 253 -21.19 -0.64 -25.72
N SER A 254 -19.92 -0.64 -25.32
CA SER A 254 -19.23 0.61 -25.04
C SER A 254 -17.98 0.77 -25.91
N ASN A 255 -18.15 1.45 -27.04
CA ASN A 255 -17.07 1.99 -27.87
C ASN A 255 -16.25 3.12 -27.15
N LEU A 256 -16.26 3.14 -25.82
CA LEU A 256 -15.79 4.33 -25.13
C LEU A 256 -14.27 4.50 -25.12
N PHE A 257 -13.47 3.47 -25.30
CA PHE A 257 -12.02 3.64 -25.27
C PHE A 257 -11.28 2.66 -26.18
N GLY A 258 -10.75 3.15 -27.28
CA GLY A 258 -9.70 2.52 -28.07
C GLY A 258 -8.40 2.37 -27.29
N LEU A 259 -8.49 1.98 -26.03
CA LEU A 259 -7.37 1.73 -25.16
C LEU A 259 -6.82 0.35 -25.47
N THR A 260 -5.74 0.29 -26.21
CA THR A 260 -4.82 -0.83 -26.17
C THR A 260 -4.32 -0.99 -24.72
N GLY A 261 -5.14 -1.63 -23.88
CA GLY A 261 -4.75 -2.01 -22.53
C GLY A 261 -3.58 -2.99 -22.63
N GLY A 262 -2.60 -2.87 -21.78
CA GLY A 262 -1.57 -3.88 -21.64
C GLY A 262 -2.24 -5.19 -21.21
N ARG A 263 -2.21 -6.23 -22.05
CA ARG A 263 -2.71 -7.57 -21.69
C ARG A 263 -1.82 -8.22 -20.64
N PHE A 264 -0.55 -7.86 -20.64
CA PHE A 264 0.45 -8.37 -19.71
C PHE A 264 0.74 -7.39 -18.59
N PRO A 265 1.09 -7.88 -17.39
CA PRO A 265 1.57 -7.04 -16.31
C PRO A 265 2.76 -6.17 -16.71
N SER A 266 2.95 -5.06 -16.02
CA SER A 266 4.14 -4.23 -16.17
C SER A 266 5.38 -4.93 -15.61
N LYS A 267 6.55 -4.32 -15.84
CA LYS A 267 7.79 -4.70 -15.15
C LYS A 267 7.94 -4.01 -13.78
N THR A 268 6.97 -3.22 -13.37
CA THR A 268 6.97 -2.52 -12.09
C THR A 268 5.73 -2.93 -11.28
N MET A 269 5.94 -3.38 -10.06
CA MET A 269 4.90 -3.80 -9.12
C MET A 269 4.99 -2.97 -7.86
N ARG A 270 3.85 -2.64 -7.27
CA ARG A 270 3.76 -2.13 -5.92
C ARG A 270 3.68 -3.31 -4.96
N ILE A 271 4.61 -3.39 -4.02
CA ILE A 271 4.61 -4.37 -2.95
C ILE A 271 4.15 -3.67 -1.67
N THR A 272 3.20 -4.25 -0.97
CA THR A 272 2.74 -3.78 0.33
C THR A 272 2.82 -4.93 1.33
N LEU A 273 3.58 -4.71 2.41
CA LEU A 273 3.79 -5.66 3.50
C LEU A 273 3.18 -5.12 4.78
N SER A 274 2.43 -5.94 5.47
CA SER A 274 1.75 -5.57 6.70
C SER A 274 1.75 -6.73 7.71
N SER A 275 1.57 -6.39 8.97
CA SER A 275 1.39 -7.37 10.04
C SER A 275 0.38 -6.81 11.05
N PRO A 276 -0.50 -7.66 11.64
CA PRO A 276 -1.40 -7.23 12.70
C PRO A 276 -0.65 -6.80 13.98
N ASP A 277 0.62 -7.19 14.12
CA ASP A 277 1.43 -6.92 15.30
C ASP A 277 2.00 -5.50 15.33
N ILE A 278 1.85 -4.73 14.25
CA ILE A 278 2.39 -3.36 14.11
C ILE A 278 1.36 -2.43 13.47
N HIS A 279 1.50 -1.12 13.74
CA HIS A 279 0.56 -0.09 13.29
C HIS A 279 0.99 0.63 12.01
N TRP A 280 1.86 0.03 11.21
CA TRP A 280 2.32 0.57 9.94
C TRP A 280 2.50 -0.54 8.91
N VAL A 281 2.53 -0.15 7.64
CA VAL A 281 2.81 -1.02 6.51
C VAL A 281 4.04 -0.54 5.78
N LEU A 282 4.82 -1.46 5.23
CA LEU A 282 5.91 -1.16 4.32
C LEU A 282 5.37 -1.24 2.89
N ARG A 283 5.52 -0.15 2.13
CA ARG A 283 5.17 -0.09 0.71
C ARG A 283 6.36 0.39 -0.10
N TYR A 284 6.60 -0.26 -1.21
CA TYR A 284 7.62 0.13 -2.18
C TYR A 284 7.22 -0.32 -3.59
N GLU A 285 7.83 0.28 -4.61
CA GLU A 285 7.73 -0.18 -5.98
C GLU A 285 8.96 -1.01 -6.32
N LEU A 286 8.74 -2.22 -6.83
CA LEU A 286 9.75 -3.13 -7.36
C LEU A 286 9.74 -3.03 -8.88
N ARG A 287 10.87 -2.65 -9.49
CA ARG A 287 11.05 -2.63 -10.94
C ARG A 287 11.98 -3.76 -11.37
N LEU A 288 11.54 -4.55 -12.32
CA LEU A 288 12.34 -5.62 -12.92
C LEU A 288 13.07 -5.10 -14.15
N HIS A 289 14.35 -5.44 -14.27
CA HIS A 289 15.21 -5.14 -15.42
C HIS A 289 15.58 -6.43 -16.12
N THR A 290 15.15 -6.60 -17.38
CA THR A 290 15.44 -7.81 -18.17
C THR A 290 16.81 -7.78 -18.83
N ASP A 291 17.40 -6.58 -19.00
CA ASP A 291 18.58 -6.38 -19.85
C ASP A 291 19.72 -5.63 -19.13
N ALA A 292 19.67 -5.52 -17.80
CA ALA A 292 20.67 -4.75 -17.06
C ALA A 292 21.93 -5.60 -16.79
N ALA A 293 23.08 -5.04 -17.15
CA ALA A 293 24.39 -5.57 -16.76
C ALA A 293 24.66 -5.46 -15.22
N GLY A 294 23.67 -4.95 -14.47
CA GLY A 294 23.68 -4.74 -13.03
C GLY A 294 22.64 -5.59 -12.28
N SER A 295 21.97 -5.00 -11.27
CA SER A 295 20.91 -5.65 -10.54
C SER A 295 19.72 -5.94 -11.46
N PRO A 296 19.14 -7.16 -11.45
CA PRO A 296 17.95 -7.49 -12.22
C PRO A 296 16.67 -6.83 -11.70
N TRP A 297 16.73 -6.12 -10.59
CA TRP A 297 15.62 -5.35 -10.01
C TRP A 297 16.12 -4.13 -9.25
N ASP A 298 15.22 -3.15 -9.09
CA ASP A 298 15.37 -1.98 -8.22
C ASP A 298 14.18 -1.86 -7.28
N ILE A 299 14.47 -1.53 -6.01
CA ILE A 299 13.45 -1.12 -5.04
C ILE A 299 13.37 0.41 -5.06
N ILE A 300 12.19 0.92 -5.39
CA ILE A 300 11.94 2.35 -5.56
C ILE A 300 11.02 2.82 -4.44
N SER A 301 11.29 4.03 -3.90
CA SER A 301 10.42 4.74 -2.96
C SER A 301 9.92 3.92 -1.75
N PRO A 302 10.79 3.22 -1.01
CA PRO A 302 10.37 2.51 0.18
C PRO A 302 9.83 3.49 1.23
N ARG A 303 8.62 3.23 1.74
CA ARG A 303 7.94 4.12 2.69
C ARG A 303 7.12 3.33 3.69
N ARG A 304 7.03 3.87 4.91
CA ARG A 304 6.12 3.38 5.94
C ARG A 304 4.85 4.22 5.92
N LEU A 305 3.71 3.57 5.83
CA LEU A 305 2.40 4.20 5.84
C LEU A 305 1.63 3.73 7.08
N PRO A 306 0.68 4.53 7.60
CA PRO A 306 -0.20 4.08 8.67
C PRO A 306 -0.97 2.82 8.27
N ALA A 307 -1.16 1.88 9.21
CA ALA A 307 -1.88 0.63 8.96
C ALA A 307 -3.35 0.82 8.53
N ASN A 308 -3.93 1.99 8.81
CA ASN A 308 -5.32 2.32 8.46
C ASN A 308 -5.59 2.36 6.94
N SER A 309 -4.54 2.45 6.13
CA SER A 309 -4.65 2.47 4.66
C SER A 309 -4.73 1.08 4.04
N VAL A 310 -4.67 0.00 4.83
CA VAL A 310 -4.45 -1.33 4.27
C VAL A 310 -5.17 -2.41 5.05
N ILE A 311 -5.81 -3.26 4.31
CA ILE A 311 -6.00 -4.68 4.51
C ILE A 311 -7.20 -5.03 5.38
N THR A 312 -8.28 -5.24 4.69
CA THR A 312 -9.31 -6.16 5.20
C THR A 312 -8.71 -7.57 5.21
N SER A 313 -8.61 -8.14 6.40
CA SER A 313 -8.15 -9.53 6.67
C SER A 313 -9.08 -10.61 6.07
N LYS A 314 -9.99 -10.25 5.18
CA LYS A 314 -10.92 -11.17 4.54
C LYS A 314 -10.28 -11.84 3.34
N GLY A 315 -10.04 -13.14 3.47
CA GLY A 315 -9.67 -13.99 2.35
C GLY A 315 -8.18 -13.92 2.00
N ARG A 316 -7.31 -14.36 2.92
CA ARG A 316 -5.90 -14.58 2.58
C ARG A 316 -5.79 -15.72 1.58
N THR A 317 -5.09 -15.47 0.50
CA THR A 317 -4.71 -16.49 -0.48
C THR A 317 -3.35 -17.05 -0.08
N ASP A 318 -3.16 -18.36 -0.25
CA ASP A 318 -1.84 -18.94 -0.05
C ASP A 318 -0.87 -18.41 -1.11
N TRP A 319 0.36 -18.14 -0.68
CA TRP A 319 1.43 -17.80 -1.60
C TRP A 319 1.70 -18.97 -2.55
N PRO A 320 1.86 -18.74 -3.86
CA PRO A 320 2.18 -19.82 -4.79
C PRO A 320 3.50 -20.49 -4.41
N LYS A 321 3.53 -21.83 -4.40
CA LYS A 321 4.70 -22.61 -3.95
C LYS A 321 5.36 -23.30 -5.13
N ILE A 322 6.69 -23.30 -5.14
CA ILE A 322 7.50 -24.00 -6.15
C ILE A 322 7.23 -25.52 -6.15
N ASP A 323 6.89 -26.09 -5.00
CA ASP A 323 6.55 -27.52 -4.90
C ASP A 323 5.30 -27.91 -5.71
N GLN A 324 4.44 -26.95 -6.01
CA GLN A 324 3.24 -27.14 -6.83
C GLN A 324 3.52 -27.13 -8.34
N LEU A 325 4.76 -26.81 -8.75
CA LEU A 325 5.17 -26.81 -10.14
C LEU A 325 5.39 -28.22 -10.66
N SER A 326 5.15 -28.42 -11.94
CA SER A 326 5.50 -29.66 -12.62
C SER A 326 7.03 -29.89 -12.60
N ASP A 327 7.47 -31.13 -12.69
CA ASP A 327 8.91 -31.42 -12.71
C ASP A 327 9.63 -30.77 -13.90
N THR A 328 8.93 -30.56 -15.02
CA THR A 328 9.45 -29.85 -16.18
C THR A 328 9.71 -28.39 -15.85
N ASP A 329 8.82 -27.73 -15.09
CA ASP A 329 8.96 -26.32 -14.72
C ASP A 329 10.04 -26.15 -13.63
N LYS A 330 10.16 -27.10 -12.68
CA LYS A 330 11.25 -27.13 -11.69
C LYS A 330 12.62 -27.22 -12.36
N ASN A 331 12.74 -28.04 -13.40
CA ASN A 331 13.97 -28.17 -14.18
C ASN A 331 14.30 -26.89 -14.95
N ALA A 332 13.30 -26.16 -15.45
CA ALA A 332 13.49 -24.88 -16.13
C ALA A 332 14.02 -23.78 -15.18
N ILE A 333 13.61 -23.81 -13.90
CA ILE A 333 14.10 -22.87 -12.86
C ILE A 333 15.55 -23.21 -12.46
N SER A 334 15.91 -24.48 -12.42
CA SER A 334 17.24 -24.94 -12.02
C SER A 334 18.31 -24.73 -13.10
N GLN A 335 17.93 -24.48 -14.34
CA GLN A 335 18.88 -24.11 -15.40
C GLN A 335 19.15 -22.60 -15.34
N PRO A 336 20.43 -22.17 -15.20
CA PRO A 336 20.75 -20.76 -15.29
C PRO A 336 20.28 -20.25 -16.66
N ALA A 337 19.55 -19.14 -16.65
CA ALA A 337 19.16 -18.46 -17.88
C ALA A 337 20.43 -18.19 -18.68
N LEU A 338 20.52 -18.82 -19.85
CA LEU A 338 21.63 -18.55 -20.77
C LEU A 338 21.59 -17.05 -21.08
N PRO A 339 22.71 -16.33 -20.98
CA PRO A 339 22.76 -14.94 -21.39
C PRO A 339 22.47 -14.85 -22.90
N PHE A 340 21.38 -14.19 -23.24
CA PHE A 340 21.12 -13.74 -24.61
C PHE A 340 21.74 -12.37 -24.83
#